data_71b3e7246c3f7b7e8c888516818ae2e9
#
_entry.id   71b3e7246c3f7b7e8c888516818ae2e9
#
_cell.length_a   1.000
_cell.length_b   1.000
_cell.length_c   1.000
_cell.angle_alpha   90.00
_cell.angle_beta   90.00
_cell.angle_gamma   90.00
#
_symmetry.space_group_name_H-M   'P 1'
#
loop_
_entity.id
_entity.type
_entity.pdbx_description
1 polymer ?
#
loop_
_entity_poly.entity_id
_entity_poly.type
_entity_poly.pdbx_seq_one_letter_code
_entity_poly.pdbx_strand_id
1 'polypeptide(L)'
;VINLGYACINTKLSGLPKSKRITTNRTMIKRTFEQKGIKYASELALANVRDLKKIIQWNEDHNIKFYRLSSEMFPWASEYNIEDLPDFENIARIMGEAGDLANKYGQRLTTHPGPFNKLASPKEKVVLSTITDLEIHGKMLDLLKQPRTPQAKINIHVGAAYGDKPMALGNFNRNFERLSDAVKTRLTVENDDKKSLYSTHELYDGVHKKIGIPITFDFHHHKFRNDGETEEEALRLAVSTWGNITPVVHYSQSRSVEYNDPKIKENAHSDTYWEPVNTYGLDLDVMLECKGKEIGLFKMRQLLT
;
A
#
# COMPACT_ATOMS: atom_id res chain seq x y z
N VAL A 1 -15.85 5.81 13.71
CA VAL A 1 -15.91 6.15 12.27
C VAL A 1 -15.06 5.16 11.49
N ILE A 2 -15.62 4.63 10.39
CA ILE A 2 -14.95 3.68 9.50
C ILE A 2 -14.92 4.29 8.10
N ASN A 3 -13.71 4.55 7.56
CA ASN A 3 -13.54 4.90 6.16
C ASN A 3 -13.05 3.68 5.40
N LEU A 4 -13.73 3.33 4.32
CA LEU A 4 -13.34 2.24 3.46
C LEU A 4 -12.49 2.75 2.30
N GLY A 5 -11.44 2.02 1.95
CA GLY A 5 -10.58 2.31 0.82
C GLY A 5 -10.43 1.12 -0.12
N TYR A 6 -9.96 1.37 -1.34
CA TYR A 6 -9.60 0.34 -2.30
C TYR A 6 -8.21 0.62 -2.89
N ALA A 7 -7.66 -0.38 -3.57
CA ALA A 7 -6.24 -0.34 -3.95
C ALA A 7 -6.03 -0.23 -5.46
N CYS A 8 -5.31 0.79 -5.87
CA CYS A 8 -4.57 0.95 -7.14
C CYS A 8 -5.43 1.06 -8.40
N ILE A 9 -6.36 0.16 -8.63
CA ILE A 9 -7.16 0.09 -9.86
C ILE A 9 -8.63 0.35 -9.52
N ASN A 10 -9.24 1.30 -10.25
CA ASN A 10 -10.69 1.44 -10.29
C ASN A 10 -11.20 0.61 -11.47
N THR A 11 -11.94 -0.46 -11.20
CA THR A 11 -12.32 -1.42 -12.24
C THR A 11 -13.29 -0.83 -13.26
N LYS A 12 -14.19 0.04 -12.82
CA LYS A 12 -15.13 0.73 -13.71
C LYS A 12 -14.40 1.63 -14.69
N LEU A 13 -13.48 2.45 -14.21
CA LEU A 13 -12.73 3.40 -15.03
C LEU A 13 -11.70 2.70 -15.92
N SER A 14 -10.99 1.70 -15.40
CA SER A 14 -10.01 0.93 -16.17
C SER A 14 -10.66 -0.01 -17.19
N GLY A 15 -11.92 -0.39 -16.97
CA GLY A 15 -12.71 -1.23 -17.88
C GLY A 15 -13.35 -0.50 -19.03
N LEU A 16 -13.23 0.82 -19.13
CA LEU A 16 -13.73 1.59 -20.26
C LEU A 16 -12.98 1.21 -21.56
N PRO A 17 -13.56 1.50 -22.74
CA PRO A 17 -12.87 1.31 -24.01
C PRO A 17 -11.48 1.96 -24.02
N LYS A 18 -10.53 1.37 -24.74
CA LYS A 18 -9.11 1.75 -24.72
C LYS A 18 -8.88 3.27 -24.83
N SER A 19 -9.62 3.97 -25.69
CA SER A 19 -9.51 5.41 -25.89
C SER A 19 -10.00 6.25 -24.72
N LYS A 20 -10.81 5.67 -23.82
CA LYS A 20 -11.41 6.34 -22.65
C LYS A 20 -10.92 5.78 -21.32
N ARG A 21 -10.06 4.77 -21.37
CA ARG A 21 -9.57 4.09 -20.16
C ARG A 21 -8.84 5.03 -19.23
N ILE A 22 -9.17 4.96 -17.95
CA ILE A 22 -8.54 5.73 -16.88
C ILE A 22 -7.86 4.75 -15.94
N THR A 23 -6.53 4.88 -15.82
CA THR A 23 -5.70 4.01 -14.97
C THR A 23 -4.38 4.69 -14.63
N THR A 24 -3.79 4.32 -13.49
CA THR A 24 -2.50 4.85 -13.02
C THR A 24 -1.38 3.82 -13.05
N ASN A 25 -1.59 2.69 -13.72
CA ASN A 25 -0.61 1.61 -13.78
C ASN A 25 -0.18 1.24 -15.20
N ARG A 26 -0.24 2.19 -16.13
CA ARG A 26 0.35 1.98 -17.46
C ARG A 26 1.83 1.71 -17.31
N THR A 27 2.29 0.65 -17.95
CA THR A 27 3.69 0.27 -17.94
C THR A 27 4.08 -0.38 -19.27
N MET A 28 5.28 -0.88 -19.36
CA MET A 28 5.82 -1.56 -20.54
C MET A 28 6.71 -2.72 -20.11
N ILE A 29 6.91 -3.66 -21.00
CA ILE A 29 7.85 -4.75 -20.80
C ILE A 29 9.30 -4.24 -20.96
N LYS A 30 10.27 -4.96 -20.41
CA LYS A 30 11.69 -4.59 -20.44
C LYS A 30 12.20 -4.28 -21.85
N ARG A 31 11.87 -5.12 -22.83
CA ARG A 31 12.25 -4.92 -24.23
C ARG A 31 11.78 -3.57 -24.77
N THR A 32 10.54 -3.17 -24.45
CA THR A 32 10.00 -1.88 -24.87
C THR A 32 10.74 -0.73 -24.20
N PHE A 33 11.04 -0.84 -22.91
CA PHE A 33 11.83 0.15 -22.21
C PHE A 33 13.23 0.29 -22.80
N GLU A 34 13.91 -0.81 -23.10
CA GLU A 34 15.22 -0.81 -23.74
C GLU A 34 15.21 -0.13 -25.12
N GLN A 35 14.13 -0.29 -25.89
CA GLN A 35 13.97 0.30 -27.20
C GLN A 35 13.55 1.77 -27.18
N LYS A 36 12.60 2.13 -26.32
CA LYS A 36 11.97 3.47 -26.29
C LYS A 36 12.51 4.38 -25.19
N GLY A 37 13.13 3.83 -24.16
CA GLY A 37 13.82 4.54 -23.10
C GLY A 37 12.94 5.43 -22.23
N ILE A 38 13.60 6.38 -21.61
CA ILE A 38 13.03 7.32 -20.63
C ILE A 38 11.91 8.20 -21.22
N LYS A 39 11.98 8.51 -22.52
CA LYS A 39 10.96 9.33 -23.19
C LYS A 39 9.59 8.66 -23.11
N TYR A 40 9.52 7.36 -23.40
CA TYR A 40 8.27 6.61 -23.33
C TYR A 40 7.81 6.39 -21.88
N ALA A 41 8.74 6.14 -20.96
CA ALA A 41 8.44 6.07 -19.54
C ALA A 41 7.81 7.40 -19.05
N SER A 42 8.31 8.54 -19.52
CA SER A 42 7.79 9.87 -19.21
C SER A 42 6.36 10.06 -19.73
N GLU A 43 6.09 9.65 -20.96
CA GLU A 43 4.75 9.73 -21.57
C GLU A 43 3.73 8.90 -20.77
N LEU A 44 4.11 7.69 -20.35
CA LEU A 44 3.25 6.82 -19.54
C LEU A 44 3.02 7.39 -18.14
N ALA A 45 4.08 7.88 -17.50
CA ALA A 45 3.96 8.52 -16.19
C ALA A 45 3.05 9.75 -16.24
N LEU A 46 3.18 10.58 -17.27
CA LEU A 46 2.30 11.76 -17.46
C LEU A 46 0.85 11.33 -17.61
N ALA A 47 0.56 10.30 -18.40
CA ALA A 47 -0.79 9.77 -18.54
C ALA A 47 -1.33 9.20 -17.22
N ASN A 48 -0.49 8.50 -16.46
CA ASN A 48 -0.86 7.96 -15.15
C ASN A 48 -1.24 9.07 -14.16
N VAL A 49 -0.44 10.13 -14.06
CA VAL A 49 -0.73 11.21 -13.11
C VAL A 49 -1.95 12.05 -13.51
N ARG A 50 -2.19 12.23 -14.81
CA ARG A 50 -3.43 12.84 -15.28
C ARG A 50 -4.66 12.05 -14.87
N ASP A 51 -4.57 10.74 -14.97
CA ASP A 51 -5.67 9.84 -14.59
C ASP A 51 -5.83 9.76 -13.07
N LEU A 52 -4.76 9.90 -12.30
CA LEU A 52 -4.86 9.95 -10.83
C LEU A 52 -5.80 11.08 -10.39
N LYS A 53 -5.67 12.25 -10.98
CA LYS A 53 -6.56 13.38 -10.67
C LYS A 53 -8.02 13.05 -10.96
N LYS A 54 -8.29 12.34 -12.05
CA LYS A 54 -9.65 11.88 -12.42
C LYS A 54 -10.17 10.85 -11.43
N ILE A 55 -9.32 9.93 -10.97
CA ILE A 55 -9.70 8.92 -9.96
C ILE A 55 -10.05 9.59 -8.64
N ILE A 56 -9.26 10.57 -8.19
CA ILE A 56 -9.53 11.31 -6.96
C ILE A 56 -10.91 12.01 -7.05
N GLN A 57 -11.23 12.63 -8.18
CA GLN A 57 -12.55 13.22 -8.39
C GLN A 57 -13.66 12.17 -8.37
N TRP A 58 -13.46 11.03 -9.03
CA TRP A 58 -14.42 9.93 -9.02
C TRP A 58 -14.66 9.40 -7.61
N ASN A 59 -13.60 9.29 -6.81
CA ASN A 59 -13.69 8.87 -5.41
C ASN A 59 -14.54 9.86 -4.60
N GLU A 60 -14.36 11.16 -4.80
CA GLU A 60 -15.18 12.18 -4.14
C GLU A 60 -16.63 12.07 -4.53
N ASP A 61 -16.94 11.91 -5.83
CA ASP A 61 -18.29 11.75 -6.34
C ASP A 61 -19.01 10.51 -5.79
N HIS A 62 -18.26 9.53 -5.31
CA HIS A 62 -18.76 8.28 -4.72
C HIS A 62 -18.56 8.19 -3.20
N ASN A 63 -18.19 9.31 -2.57
CA ASN A 63 -17.95 9.40 -1.13
C ASN A 63 -16.92 8.37 -0.61
N ILE A 64 -15.82 8.23 -1.35
CA ILE A 64 -14.67 7.39 -0.97
C ILE A 64 -13.55 8.32 -0.50
N LYS A 65 -13.13 8.15 0.76
CA LYS A 65 -12.15 9.04 1.40
C LYS A 65 -10.79 8.38 1.64
N PHE A 66 -10.60 7.16 1.11
CA PHE A 66 -9.35 6.43 1.27
C PHE A 66 -8.99 5.66 0.00
N TYR A 67 -7.76 5.87 -0.49
CA TYR A 67 -7.28 5.25 -1.74
C TYR A 67 -5.80 4.91 -1.65
N ARG A 68 -5.44 3.69 -2.04
CA ARG A 68 -4.03 3.28 -2.18
C ARG A 68 -3.56 3.56 -3.60
N LEU A 69 -2.51 4.36 -3.71
CA LEU A 69 -1.86 4.69 -4.98
C LEU A 69 -1.20 3.45 -5.60
N SER A 70 -1.15 3.42 -6.93
CA SER A 70 -0.39 2.41 -7.66
C SER A 70 1.12 2.62 -7.48
N SER A 71 1.85 1.53 -7.22
CA SER A 71 3.32 1.55 -7.23
C SER A 71 3.90 1.67 -8.65
N GLU A 72 3.07 1.47 -9.68
CA GLU A 72 3.45 1.54 -11.10
C GLU A 72 3.25 2.93 -11.72
N MET A 73 3.03 3.95 -10.89
CA MET A 73 2.83 5.33 -11.36
C MET A 73 3.95 5.80 -12.29
N PHE A 74 5.19 5.46 -11.95
CA PHE A 74 6.40 5.76 -12.73
C PHE A 74 6.99 4.45 -13.26
N PRO A 75 6.70 4.06 -14.50
CA PRO A 75 7.19 2.80 -15.07
C PRO A 75 8.72 2.74 -15.07
N TRP A 76 9.29 1.64 -14.60
CA TRP A 76 10.75 1.41 -14.57
C TRP A 76 11.53 2.46 -13.74
N ALA A 77 10.91 3.02 -12.71
CA ALA A 77 11.46 4.12 -11.94
C ALA A 77 12.80 3.82 -11.27
N SER A 78 13.16 2.53 -11.08
CA SER A 78 14.49 2.14 -10.56
C SER A 78 15.62 2.42 -11.54
N GLU A 79 15.32 2.62 -12.83
CA GLU A 79 16.30 2.79 -13.89
C GLU A 79 16.62 4.25 -14.25
N TYR A 80 15.97 5.22 -13.57
CA TYR A 80 16.19 6.64 -13.83
C TYR A 80 15.82 7.47 -12.59
N ASN A 81 16.23 8.72 -12.58
CA ASN A 81 15.73 9.68 -11.62
C ASN A 81 14.45 10.31 -12.17
N ILE A 82 13.42 10.43 -11.34
CA ILE A 82 12.12 10.99 -11.75
C ILE A 82 12.30 12.40 -12.34
N GLU A 83 13.20 13.18 -11.77
CA GLU A 83 13.51 14.53 -12.17
C GLU A 83 14.10 14.63 -13.58
N ASP A 84 14.64 13.53 -14.12
CA ASP A 84 15.23 13.46 -15.46
C ASP A 84 14.19 13.14 -16.55
N LEU A 85 12.96 12.85 -16.17
CA LEU A 85 11.89 12.63 -17.13
C LEU A 85 11.65 13.90 -17.97
N PRO A 86 11.55 13.79 -19.32
CA PRO A 86 11.27 14.95 -20.17
C PRO A 86 10.02 15.74 -19.77
N ASP A 87 8.98 15.07 -19.28
CA ASP A 87 7.72 15.69 -18.86
C ASP A 87 7.68 16.01 -17.36
N PHE A 88 8.81 15.95 -16.64
CA PHE A 88 8.81 16.08 -15.18
C PHE A 88 8.11 17.34 -14.67
N GLU A 89 8.30 18.49 -15.28
CA GLU A 89 7.63 19.72 -14.84
C GLU A 89 6.11 19.59 -14.88
N ASN A 90 5.57 19.05 -15.96
CA ASN A 90 4.14 18.80 -16.10
C ASN A 90 3.66 17.73 -15.12
N ILE A 91 4.42 16.66 -14.95
CA ILE A 91 4.12 15.58 -13.99
C ILE A 91 4.05 16.14 -12.57
N ALA A 92 5.06 16.91 -12.15
CA ALA A 92 5.12 17.51 -10.83
C ALA A 92 3.95 18.47 -10.57
N ARG A 93 3.61 19.30 -11.57
CA ARG A 93 2.47 20.23 -11.49
C ARG A 93 1.15 19.48 -11.32
N ILE A 94 0.91 18.46 -12.14
CA ILE A 94 -0.33 17.68 -12.10
C ILE A 94 -0.44 16.88 -10.80
N MET A 95 0.66 16.30 -10.33
CA MET A 95 0.69 15.63 -9.02
C MET A 95 0.37 16.61 -7.89
N GLY A 96 0.92 17.82 -7.93
CA GLY A 96 0.59 18.86 -6.96
C GLY A 96 -0.90 19.23 -6.98
N GLU A 97 -1.50 19.35 -8.17
CA GLU A 97 -2.93 19.60 -8.32
C GLU A 97 -3.77 18.42 -7.78
N ALA A 98 -3.36 17.19 -8.08
CA ALA A 98 -4.02 15.99 -7.58
C ALA A 98 -3.95 15.90 -6.04
N GLY A 99 -2.80 16.21 -5.46
CA GLY A 99 -2.60 16.27 -4.03
C GLY A 99 -3.45 17.36 -3.36
N ASP A 100 -3.50 18.55 -3.95
CA ASP A 100 -4.36 19.64 -3.47
C ASP A 100 -5.84 19.23 -3.50
N LEU A 101 -6.26 18.52 -4.55
CA LEU A 101 -7.62 18.02 -4.68
C LEU A 101 -7.95 16.98 -3.60
N ALA A 102 -7.06 16.02 -3.39
CA ALA A 102 -7.23 15.02 -2.34
C ALA A 102 -7.31 15.67 -0.95
N ASN A 103 -6.43 16.65 -0.68
CA ASN A 103 -6.43 17.38 0.59
C ASN A 103 -7.74 18.17 0.78
N LYS A 104 -8.21 18.84 -0.26
CA LYS A 104 -9.49 19.58 -0.25
C LYS A 104 -10.66 18.66 0.08
N TYR A 105 -10.66 17.45 -0.47
CA TYR A 105 -11.74 16.46 -0.27
C TYR A 105 -11.57 15.61 0.98
N GLY A 106 -10.47 15.78 1.72
CA GLY A 106 -10.18 14.95 2.90
C GLY A 106 -9.92 13.48 2.55
N GLN A 107 -9.42 13.21 1.35
CA GLN A 107 -9.05 11.86 0.95
C GLN A 107 -7.65 11.50 1.45
N ARG A 108 -7.53 10.33 2.05
CA ARG A 108 -6.25 9.76 2.49
C ARG A 108 -5.63 8.97 1.37
N LEU A 109 -4.38 9.29 1.02
CA LEU A 109 -3.59 8.61 0.01
C LEU A 109 -2.44 7.84 0.66
N THR A 110 -2.31 6.56 0.34
CA THR A 110 -1.27 5.69 0.90
C THR A 110 -0.59 4.90 -0.21
N THR A 111 0.52 4.24 0.12
CA THR A 111 1.24 3.35 -0.79
C THR A 111 1.55 2.02 -0.12
N HIS A 112 1.77 0.99 -0.94
CA HIS A 112 2.19 -0.33 -0.50
C HIS A 112 3.21 -0.89 -1.50
N PRO A 113 4.50 -0.61 -1.30
CA PRO A 113 5.56 -1.16 -2.14
C PRO A 113 5.49 -2.68 -2.24
N GLY A 114 5.97 -3.23 -3.34
CA GLY A 114 5.89 -4.66 -3.63
C GLY A 114 6.64 -5.56 -2.63
N PRO A 115 6.32 -6.86 -2.61
CA PRO A 115 6.87 -7.79 -1.61
C PRO A 115 8.35 -8.11 -1.79
N PHE A 116 8.96 -7.71 -2.90
CA PHE A 116 10.40 -7.86 -3.11
C PHE A 116 11.25 -6.90 -2.28
N ASN A 117 10.63 -5.89 -1.67
CA ASN A 117 11.31 -4.93 -0.80
C ASN A 117 11.65 -5.57 0.55
N LYS A 118 12.94 -5.80 0.81
CA LYS A 118 13.43 -6.52 2.00
C LYS A 118 14.53 -5.72 2.70
N LEU A 119 14.15 -4.85 3.64
CA LEU A 119 15.13 -4.17 4.51
C LEU A 119 15.86 -5.15 5.42
N ALA A 120 15.27 -6.30 5.69
CA ALA A 120 15.86 -7.33 6.55
C ALA A 120 16.92 -8.20 5.84
N SER A 121 17.11 -8.04 4.53
CA SER A 121 18.02 -8.89 3.76
C SER A 121 19.46 -8.77 4.26
N PRO A 122 20.20 -9.89 4.38
CA PRO A 122 21.63 -9.86 4.63
C PRO A 122 22.46 -9.46 3.40
N LYS A 123 21.81 -9.36 2.22
CA LYS A 123 22.46 -9.01 0.96
C LYS A 123 22.33 -7.51 0.70
N GLU A 124 23.46 -6.79 0.71
CA GLU A 124 23.48 -5.33 0.50
C GLU A 124 22.79 -4.92 -0.81
N LYS A 125 22.98 -5.68 -1.88
CA LYS A 125 22.32 -5.40 -3.18
C LYS A 125 20.79 -5.35 -3.06
N VAL A 126 20.20 -6.27 -2.28
CA VAL A 126 18.74 -6.31 -2.06
C VAL A 126 18.30 -5.11 -1.23
N VAL A 127 19.08 -4.76 -0.19
CA VAL A 127 18.80 -3.59 0.65
C VAL A 127 18.83 -2.31 -0.18
N LEU A 128 19.86 -2.13 -1.03
CA LEU A 128 19.97 -0.94 -1.89
C LEU A 128 18.80 -0.82 -2.88
N SER A 129 18.40 -1.92 -3.50
CA SER A 129 17.21 -1.94 -4.39
C SER A 129 15.93 -1.58 -3.63
N THR A 130 15.82 -2.05 -2.40
CA THR A 130 14.67 -1.73 -1.52
C THR A 130 14.67 -0.25 -1.17
N ILE A 131 15.79 0.31 -0.75
CA ILE A 131 15.92 1.74 -0.44
C ILE A 131 15.53 2.57 -1.66
N THR A 132 16.03 2.23 -2.84
CA THR A 132 15.68 2.93 -4.09
C THR A 132 14.17 2.97 -4.31
N ASP A 133 13.50 1.83 -4.21
CA ASP A 133 12.04 1.75 -4.41
C ASP A 133 11.27 2.53 -3.35
N LEU A 134 11.67 2.43 -2.09
CA LEU A 134 11.03 3.18 -1.00
C LEU A 134 11.20 4.70 -1.18
N GLU A 135 12.37 5.16 -1.62
CA GLU A 135 12.63 6.58 -1.88
C GLU A 135 11.77 7.11 -3.04
N ILE A 136 11.48 6.30 -4.05
CA ILE A 136 10.56 6.64 -5.13
C ILE A 136 9.15 6.89 -4.55
N HIS A 137 8.68 6.04 -3.65
CA HIS A 137 7.39 6.22 -2.98
C HIS A 137 7.35 7.48 -2.12
N GLY A 138 8.44 7.77 -1.42
CA GLY A 138 8.58 9.01 -0.64
C GLY A 138 8.50 10.26 -1.51
N LYS A 139 9.20 10.27 -2.64
CA LYS A 139 9.14 11.36 -3.63
C LYS A 139 7.73 11.54 -4.20
N MET A 140 7.07 10.43 -4.52
CA MET A 140 5.71 10.44 -5.03
C MET A 140 4.75 11.13 -4.06
N LEU A 141 4.82 10.78 -2.78
CA LEU A 141 3.97 11.37 -1.74
C LEU A 141 4.33 12.84 -1.48
N ASP A 142 5.60 13.23 -1.57
CA ASP A 142 6.01 14.63 -1.48
C ASP A 142 5.46 15.45 -2.66
N LEU A 143 5.56 14.94 -3.89
CA LEU A 143 5.00 15.58 -5.08
C LEU A 143 3.48 15.75 -4.99
N LEU A 144 2.80 14.82 -4.34
CA LEU A 144 1.36 14.88 -4.04
C LEU A 144 1.04 15.77 -2.83
N LYS A 145 2.02 16.48 -2.28
CA LYS A 145 1.85 17.37 -1.13
C LYS A 145 1.21 16.69 0.08
N GLN A 146 1.54 15.43 0.29
CA GLN A 146 1.03 14.67 1.42
C GLN A 146 1.93 14.84 2.65
N PRO A 147 1.37 14.76 3.86
CA PRO A 147 2.17 14.95 5.07
C PRO A 147 3.25 13.87 5.22
N ARG A 148 4.37 14.22 5.82
CA ARG A 148 5.44 13.28 6.19
C ARG A 148 5.13 12.61 7.53
N THR A 149 3.99 11.92 7.57
CA THR A 149 3.50 11.15 8.71
C THR A 149 2.85 9.87 8.21
N PRO A 150 2.55 8.89 9.08
CA PRO A 150 1.81 7.69 8.68
C PRO A 150 0.38 7.93 8.18
N GLN A 151 -0.11 9.17 8.20
CA GLN A 151 -1.32 9.54 7.48
C GLN A 151 -1.18 9.22 5.99
N ALA A 152 -0.01 9.49 5.42
CA ALA A 152 0.38 9.11 4.06
C ALA A 152 1.36 7.93 4.13
N LYS A 153 0.88 6.78 4.61
CA LYS A 153 1.76 5.65 4.93
C LYS A 153 2.41 5.03 3.70
N ILE A 154 3.64 4.58 3.90
CA ILE A 154 4.35 3.64 3.04
C ILE A 154 4.40 2.34 3.82
N ASN A 155 3.65 1.32 3.40
CA ASN A 155 3.50 0.09 4.15
C ASN A 155 4.34 -1.04 3.54
N ILE A 156 5.14 -1.71 4.37
CA ILE A 156 5.94 -2.86 3.94
C ILE A 156 5.84 -3.99 4.95
N HIS A 157 6.29 -5.17 4.54
CA HIS A 157 6.52 -6.32 5.41
C HIS A 157 7.99 -6.41 5.78
N VAL A 158 8.31 -7.02 6.92
CA VAL A 158 9.66 -7.55 7.12
C VAL A 158 9.88 -8.68 6.10
N GLY A 159 8.93 -9.59 5.99
CA GLY A 159 8.71 -10.46 4.84
C GLY A 159 9.71 -11.60 4.64
N ALA A 160 10.72 -11.72 5.52
CA ALA A 160 11.69 -12.80 5.47
C ALA A 160 12.37 -12.97 6.84
N ALA A 161 12.79 -14.16 7.15
CA ALA A 161 13.43 -14.50 8.43
C ALA A 161 14.86 -15.01 8.26
N TYR A 162 15.21 -15.52 7.09
CA TYR A 162 16.56 -16.03 6.76
C TYR A 162 17.07 -17.07 7.76
N GLY A 163 16.17 -17.85 8.38
CA GLY A 163 16.51 -18.83 9.42
C GLY A 163 16.88 -18.22 10.77
N ASP A 164 16.80 -16.90 10.94
CA ASP A 164 17.19 -16.17 12.14
C ASP A 164 16.37 -14.89 12.27
N LYS A 165 15.22 -14.96 12.93
CA LYS A 165 14.34 -13.81 13.14
C LYS A 165 15.00 -12.64 13.86
N PRO A 166 15.75 -12.86 14.97
CA PRO A 166 16.46 -11.76 15.64
C PRO A 166 17.42 -11.02 14.72
N MET A 167 18.18 -11.73 13.90
CA MET A 167 19.07 -11.10 12.90
C MET A 167 18.26 -10.32 11.86
N ALA A 168 17.20 -10.90 11.32
CA ALA A 168 16.35 -10.25 10.30
C ALA A 168 15.73 -8.95 10.83
N LEU A 169 15.18 -8.98 12.05
CA LEU A 169 14.63 -7.79 12.70
C LEU A 169 15.71 -6.74 12.98
N GLY A 170 16.89 -7.16 13.41
CA GLY A 170 18.03 -6.27 13.61
C GLY A 170 18.48 -5.59 12.31
N ASN A 171 18.54 -6.33 11.21
CA ASN A 171 18.84 -5.80 9.88
C ASN A 171 17.77 -4.79 9.42
N PHE A 172 16.50 -5.13 9.59
CA PHE A 172 15.38 -4.23 9.26
C PHE A 172 15.52 -2.89 9.98
N ASN A 173 15.74 -2.94 11.29
CA ASN A 173 15.83 -1.73 12.11
C ASN A 173 17.08 -0.90 11.79
N ARG A 174 18.23 -1.52 11.51
CA ARG A 174 19.43 -0.81 11.08
C ARG A 174 19.27 -0.15 9.72
N ASN A 175 18.71 -0.87 8.76
CA ASN A 175 18.51 -0.36 7.41
C ASN A 175 17.44 0.71 7.33
N PHE A 176 16.47 0.69 8.25
CA PHE A 176 15.50 1.78 8.41
C PHE A 176 16.20 3.14 8.60
N GLU A 177 17.28 3.18 9.38
CA GLU A 177 18.02 4.43 9.64
C GLU A 177 18.69 5.02 8.39
N ARG A 178 18.83 4.23 7.33
CA ARG A 178 19.39 4.66 6.04
C ARG A 178 18.39 5.35 5.13
N LEU A 179 17.10 5.33 5.48
CA LEU A 179 16.04 5.93 4.70
C LEU A 179 15.98 7.44 4.93
N SER A 180 15.49 8.20 3.93
CA SER A 180 15.25 9.63 4.08
C SER A 180 14.06 9.92 5.02
N ASP A 181 13.95 11.15 5.47
CA ASP A 181 12.79 11.58 6.26
C ASP A 181 11.47 11.41 5.50
N ALA A 182 11.48 11.59 4.19
CA ALA A 182 10.31 11.38 3.35
C ALA A 182 9.75 9.95 3.45
N VAL A 183 10.60 8.97 3.76
CA VAL A 183 10.23 7.56 3.93
C VAL A 183 10.08 7.21 5.40
N LYS A 184 11.08 7.50 6.23
CA LYS A 184 11.09 7.15 7.67
C LYS A 184 9.81 7.59 8.38
N THR A 185 9.40 8.82 8.14
CA THR A 185 8.24 9.42 8.80
C THR A 185 6.91 8.81 8.38
N ARG A 186 6.88 8.10 7.24
CA ARG A 186 5.69 7.50 6.66
C ARG A 186 5.63 5.98 6.79
N LEU A 187 6.76 5.34 7.12
CA LEU A 187 6.86 3.88 7.07
C LEU A 187 6.00 3.21 8.11
N THR A 188 5.30 2.16 7.70
CA THR A 188 4.57 1.25 8.56
C THR A 188 4.94 -0.20 8.22
N VAL A 189 4.70 -1.10 9.13
CA VAL A 189 4.99 -2.53 8.95
C VAL A 189 3.73 -3.35 9.19
N GLU A 190 3.55 -4.40 8.40
CA GLU A 190 2.36 -5.24 8.40
C GLU A 190 2.68 -6.68 8.84
N ASN A 191 1.77 -7.30 9.59
CA ASN A 191 1.87 -8.71 9.97
C ASN A 191 1.71 -9.64 8.76
N ASP A 192 2.43 -10.75 8.80
CA ASP A 192 2.52 -11.72 7.71
C ASP A 192 1.46 -12.83 7.83
N ASP A 193 1.33 -13.62 6.76
CA ASP A 193 0.37 -14.74 6.65
C ASP A 193 1.03 -16.12 6.65
N LYS A 194 2.31 -16.22 7.01
CA LYS A 194 3.07 -17.48 7.05
C LYS A 194 3.57 -17.75 8.45
N LYS A 195 3.51 -19.02 8.85
CA LYS A 195 3.99 -19.48 10.17
C LYS A 195 5.46 -19.12 10.43
N SER A 196 6.28 -19.08 9.38
CA SER A 196 7.72 -18.77 9.48
C SER A 196 8.01 -17.28 9.55
N LEU A 197 7.01 -16.42 9.39
CA LEU A 197 7.16 -14.97 9.38
C LEU A 197 6.58 -14.33 10.66
N TYR A 198 6.13 -13.09 10.59
CA TYR A 198 5.93 -12.25 11.78
C TYR A 198 4.47 -12.01 12.11
N SER A 199 4.10 -12.35 13.36
CA SER A 199 2.84 -11.96 13.96
C SER A 199 2.85 -10.48 14.35
N THR A 200 1.68 -9.94 14.69
CA THR A 200 1.54 -8.57 15.21
C THR A 200 2.40 -8.39 16.47
N HIS A 201 2.38 -9.33 17.39
CA HIS A 201 3.16 -9.25 18.63
C HIS A 201 4.66 -9.24 18.38
N GLU A 202 5.16 -10.04 17.45
CA GLU A 202 6.58 -10.04 17.07
C GLU A 202 7.00 -8.71 16.45
N LEU A 203 6.14 -8.08 15.65
CA LEU A 203 6.40 -6.74 15.10
C LEU A 203 6.36 -5.67 16.17
N TYR A 204 5.47 -5.78 17.15
CA TYR A 204 5.41 -4.87 18.28
C TYR A 204 6.71 -4.87 19.06
N ASP A 205 7.19 -6.05 19.46
CA ASP A 205 8.43 -6.19 20.24
C ASP A 205 9.69 -5.92 19.41
N GLY A 206 9.75 -6.41 18.19
CA GLY A 206 10.95 -6.41 17.36
C GLY A 206 11.13 -5.20 16.46
N VAL A 207 10.05 -4.46 16.17
CA VAL A 207 10.09 -3.29 15.27
C VAL A 207 9.56 -2.06 15.97
N HIS A 208 8.29 -2.04 16.38
CA HIS A 208 7.69 -0.85 16.97
C HIS A 208 8.44 -0.33 18.21
N LYS A 209 8.75 -1.20 19.16
CA LYS A 209 9.51 -0.83 20.36
C LYS A 209 10.93 -0.33 20.07
N LYS A 210 11.49 -0.70 18.92
CA LYS A 210 12.87 -0.38 18.52
C LYS A 210 12.98 0.90 17.72
N ILE A 211 12.10 1.10 16.72
CA ILE A 211 12.18 2.23 15.78
C ILE A 211 10.90 3.07 15.73
N GLY A 212 9.85 2.70 16.44
CA GLY A 212 8.66 3.53 16.65
C GLY A 212 7.65 3.57 15.52
N ILE A 213 7.85 2.82 14.43
CA ILE A 213 6.90 2.84 13.32
C ILE A 213 5.60 2.09 13.66
N PRO A 214 4.44 2.55 13.13
CA PRO A 214 3.17 1.90 13.39
C PRO A 214 3.04 0.54 12.72
N ILE A 215 2.16 -0.30 13.27
CA ILE A 215 1.81 -1.60 12.73
C ILE A 215 0.46 -1.50 12.02
N THR A 216 0.45 -1.83 10.73
CA THR A 216 -0.77 -2.01 9.96
C THR A 216 -1.26 -3.44 10.18
N PHE A 217 -2.41 -3.58 10.85
CA PHE A 217 -2.98 -4.89 11.14
C PHE A 217 -3.72 -5.43 9.92
N ASP A 218 -3.32 -6.61 9.44
CA ASP A 218 -4.04 -7.36 8.42
C ASP A 218 -4.86 -8.47 9.07
N PHE A 219 -6.19 -8.37 8.98
CA PHE A 219 -7.13 -9.30 9.56
C PHE A 219 -7.01 -10.70 8.95
N HIS A 220 -6.78 -10.78 7.65
CA HIS A 220 -6.69 -12.06 6.95
C HIS A 220 -5.38 -12.77 7.27
N HIS A 221 -4.26 -12.05 7.27
CA HIS A 221 -2.96 -12.60 7.66
C HIS A 221 -2.95 -13.14 9.08
N HIS A 222 -3.62 -12.45 10.00
CA HIS A 222 -3.72 -12.87 11.41
C HIS A 222 -4.30 -14.28 11.56
N LYS A 223 -5.22 -14.68 10.69
CA LYS A 223 -5.80 -16.04 10.72
C LYS A 223 -4.75 -17.13 10.51
N PHE A 224 -3.66 -16.82 9.81
CA PHE A 224 -2.59 -17.77 9.46
C PHE A 224 -1.35 -17.64 10.35
N ARG A 225 -1.17 -16.49 11.00
CA ARG A 225 0.00 -16.22 11.85
C ARG A 225 -0.37 -15.31 13.03
N ASN A 226 -0.64 -15.88 14.21
CA ASN A 226 -1.23 -15.13 15.33
C ASN A 226 -0.64 -15.41 16.73
N ASP A 227 0.25 -16.36 16.92
CA ASP A 227 0.82 -16.71 18.24
C ASP A 227 -0.23 -17.05 19.32
N GLY A 228 -1.44 -17.45 18.91
CA GLY A 228 -2.54 -17.73 19.83
C GLY A 228 -3.31 -16.52 20.33
N GLU A 229 -2.95 -15.30 19.89
CA GLU A 229 -3.70 -14.08 20.19
C GLU A 229 -5.05 -14.08 19.47
N THR A 230 -6.07 -13.52 20.11
CA THR A 230 -7.36 -13.26 19.44
C THR A 230 -7.21 -12.13 18.43
N GLU A 231 -8.11 -12.06 17.48
CA GLU A 231 -8.16 -10.98 16.50
C GLU A 231 -8.26 -9.61 17.20
N GLU A 232 -9.11 -9.48 18.20
CA GLU A 232 -9.28 -8.24 18.95
C GLU A 232 -8.03 -7.82 19.70
N GLU A 233 -7.36 -8.76 20.39
CA GLU A 233 -6.11 -8.50 21.11
C GLU A 233 -5.03 -7.96 20.17
N ALA A 234 -4.80 -8.64 19.05
CA ALA A 234 -3.80 -8.25 18.07
C ALA A 234 -4.15 -6.92 17.38
N LEU A 235 -5.41 -6.71 17.02
CA LEU A 235 -5.88 -5.44 16.46
C LEU A 235 -5.64 -4.27 17.42
N ARG A 236 -6.01 -4.41 18.70
CA ARG A 236 -5.81 -3.35 19.70
C ARG A 236 -4.33 -3.07 19.94
N LEU A 237 -3.50 -4.08 19.92
CA LEU A 237 -2.04 -3.91 20.01
C LEU A 237 -1.51 -3.09 18.84
N ALA A 238 -1.90 -3.44 17.61
CA ALA A 238 -1.50 -2.69 16.41
C ALA A 238 -2.00 -1.24 16.45
N VAL A 239 -3.27 -1.03 16.82
CA VAL A 239 -3.87 0.32 16.94
C VAL A 239 -3.11 1.19 17.93
N SER A 240 -2.63 0.62 19.04
CA SER A 240 -1.86 1.37 20.06
C SER A 240 -0.58 1.99 19.52
N THR A 241 -0.08 1.53 18.36
CA THR A 241 1.17 2.00 17.76
C THR A 241 1.03 3.27 16.91
N TRP A 242 -0.21 3.74 16.67
CA TRP A 242 -0.49 4.84 15.74
C TRP A 242 -0.54 6.24 16.39
N GLY A 243 -0.50 6.34 17.70
CA GLY A 243 -0.61 7.63 18.38
C GLY A 243 -1.92 8.35 18.04
N ASN A 244 -1.83 9.58 17.55
CA ASN A 244 -2.99 10.41 17.19
C ASN A 244 -3.47 10.24 15.75
N ILE A 245 -2.80 9.39 14.97
CA ILE A 245 -3.16 9.15 13.56
C ILE A 245 -4.17 8.01 13.50
N THR A 246 -5.24 8.17 12.75
CA THR A 246 -6.21 7.10 12.53
C THR A 246 -5.50 5.87 11.96
N PRO A 247 -5.59 4.71 12.64
CA PRO A 247 -4.91 3.52 12.15
C PRO A 247 -5.47 3.05 10.82
N VAL A 248 -4.58 2.54 9.97
CA VAL A 248 -4.97 1.78 8.78
C VAL A 248 -4.90 0.30 9.11
N VAL A 249 -5.93 -0.43 8.70
CA VAL A 249 -5.96 -1.89 8.72
C VAL A 249 -6.22 -2.42 7.32
N HIS A 250 -5.80 -3.66 7.05
CA HIS A 250 -6.10 -4.36 5.81
C HIS A 250 -7.15 -5.44 6.09
N TYR A 251 -8.14 -5.55 5.20
CA TYR A 251 -9.20 -6.54 5.32
C TYR A 251 -9.40 -7.29 4.01
N SER A 252 -9.41 -8.60 4.11
CA SER A 252 -9.65 -9.54 3.01
C SER A 252 -10.44 -10.75 3.50
N GLN A 253 -11.10 -11.42 2.59
CA GLN A 253 -11.72 -12.72 2.82
C GLN A 253 -11.11 -13.76 1.89
N SER A 254 -11.31 -15.04 2.19
CA SER A 254 -10.68 -16.14 1.45
C SER A 254 -11.39 -16.43 0.13
N ARG A 255 -10.66 -16.38 -0.97
CA ARG A 255 -11.16 -16.79 -2.28
C ARG A 255 -11.54 -18.27 -2.31
N SER A 256 -10.82 -19.12 -1.58
CA SER A 256 -11.13 -20.54 -1.42
C SER A 256 -12.53 -20.75 -0.85
N VAL A 257 -12.89 -19.96 0.16
CA VAL A 257 -14.24 -19.99 0.77
C VAL A 257 -15.29 -19.43 -0.18
N GLU A 258 -15.00 -18.31 -0.83
CA GLU A 258 -15.91 -17.66 -1.79
C GLU A 258 -16.36 -18.61 -2.90
N TYR A 259 -15.42 -19.36 -3.46
CA TYR A 259 -15.69 -20.29 -4.56
C TYR A 259 -15.92 -21.73 -4.11
N ASN A 260 -15.87 -22.00 -2.79
CA ASN A 260 -15.93 -23.35 -2.24
C ASN A 260 -14.98 -24.32 -2.96
N ASP A 261 -13.75 -23.89 -3.19
CA ASP A 261 -12.75 -24.64 -3.94
C ASP A 261 -11.47 -24.81 -3.09
N PRO A 262 -11.21 -26.03 -2.57
CA PRO A 262 -10.05 -26.30 -1.74
C PRO A 262 -8.72 -26.28 -2.51
N LYS A 263 -8.75 -26.22 -3.85
CA LYS A 263 -7.52 -26.07 -4.67
C LYS A 263 -6.99 -24.64 -4.66
N ILE A 264 -7.83 -23.66 -4.30
CA ILE A 264 -7.42 -22.28 -4.14
C ILE A 264 -6.78 -22.15 -2.74
N LYS A 265 -5.64 -21.45 -2.66
CA LYS A 265 -4.98 -21.21 -1.38
C LYS A 265 -5.92 -20.42 -0.45
N GLU A 266 -5.99 -20.81 0.80
CA GLU A 266 -6.86 -20.17 1.79
C GLU A 266 -6.53 -18.68 2.00
N ASN A 267 -5.25 -18.30 1.85
CA ASN A 267 -4.81 -16.92 1.99
C ASN A 267 -5.01 -16.06 0.73
N ALA A 268 -5.49 -16.64 -0.38
CA ALA A 268 -5.83 -15.86 -1.56
C ALA A 268 -7.04 -14.95 -1.30
N HIS A 269 -6.99 -13.72 -1.82
CA HIS A 269 -8.04 -12.72 -1.61
C HIS A 269 -9.25 -13.00 -2.48
N SER A 270 -10.45 -12.86 -1.91
CA SER A 270 -11.73 -12.98 -2.62
C SER A 270 -11.96 -11.84 -3.62
N ASP A 271 -12.92 -12.02 -4.49
CA ASP A 271 -13.34 -10.96 -5.43
C ASP A 271 -14.20 -9.91 -4.73
N THR A 272 -15.07 -10.33 -3.81
CA THR A 272 -15.98 -9.47 -3.05
C THR A 272 -16.08 -9.93 -1.59
N TYR A 273 -17.02 -9.36 -0.85
CA TYR A 273 -17.23 -9.64 0.56
C TYR A 273 -18.64 -10.19 0.81
N TRP A 274 -18.80 -11.02 1.85
CA TRP A 274 -20.08 -11.58 2.30
C TRP A 274 -20.32 -11.36 3.80
N GLU A 275 -19.33 -10.86 4.53
CA GLU A 275 -19.43 -10.52 5.95
C GLU A 275 -18.86 -9.13 6.19
N PRO A 276 -19.47 -8.34 7.11
CA PRO A 276 -18.91 -7.03 7.45
C PRO A 276 -17.61 -7.18 8.25
N VAL A 277 -16.69 -6.23 8.06
CA VAL A 277 -15.51 -6.15 8.92
C VAL A 277 -15.95 -5.79 10.34
N ASN A 278 -15.41 -6.49 11.32
CA ASN A 278 -15.60 -6.14 12.73
C ASN A 278 -14.47 -5.26 13.20
N THR A 279 -14.74 -4.01 13.50
CA THR A 279 -13.76 -3.04 13.98
C THR A 279 -13.71 -2.94 15.52
N TYR A 280 -14.49 -3.74 16.21
CA TYR A 280 -14.54 -3.75 17.69
C TYR A 280 -14.78 -2.36 18.31
N GLY A 281 -15.55 -1.51 17.60
CA GLY A 281 -15.86 -0.15 18.05
C GLY A 281 -14.73 0.87 17.85
N LEU A 282 -13.65 0.48 17.19
CA LEU A 282 -12.50 1.37 16.94
C LEU A 282 -12.72 2.23 15.69
N ASP A 283 -12.18 3.43 15.71
CA ASP A 283 -12.11 4.30 14.54
C ASP A 283 -10.94 3.87 13.66
N LEU A 284 -11.23 3.37 12.46
CA LEU A 284 -10.25 2.78 11.56
C LEU A 284 -10.48 3.22 10.12
N ASP A 285 -9.38 3.37 9.38
CA ASP A 285 -9.42 3.40 7.93
C ASP A 285 -9.09 2.00 7.42
N VAL A 286 -10.05 1.38 6.73
CA VAL A 286 -9.98 -0.02 6.30
C VAL A 286 -9.64 -0.08 4.81
N MET A 287 -8.45 -0.56 4.50
CA MET A 287 -8.05 -0.86 3.12
C MET A 287 -8.57 -2.25 2.75
N LEU A 288 -9.53 -2.26 1.85
CA LEU A 288 -10.11 -3.48 1.33
C LEU A 288 -9.26 -4.03 0.18
N GLU A 289 -8.73 -5.23 0.37
CA GLU A 289 -7.80 -5.85 -0.58
C GLU A 289 -8.46 -6.96 -1.41
N CYS A 290 -9.73 -6.81 -1.73
CA CYS A 290 -10.41 -7.72 -2.64
C CYS A 290 -10.05 -7.44 -4.10
N LYS A 291 -10.19 -8.44 -4.96
CA LYS A 291 -9.91 -8.31 -6.40
C LYS A 291 -10.93 -7.42 -7.12
N GLY A 292 -12.14 -7.30 -6.59
CA GLY A 292 -13.20 -6.45 -7.14
C GLY A 292 -13.03 -4.96 -6.87
N LYS A 293 -12.00 -4.56 -6.12
CA LYS A 293 -11.64 -3.14 -5.88
C LYS A 293 -12.83 -2.33 -5.33
N GLU A 294 -13.19 -1.21 -6.00
CA GLU A 294 -14.32 -0.34 -5.58
C GLU A 294 -15.67 -1.08 -5.54
N ILE A 295 -15.85 -2.10 -6.35
CA ILE A 295 -17.07 -2.92 -6.32
C ILE A 295 -17.19 -3.66 -4.99
N GLY A 296 -16.08 -4.23 -4.51
CA GLY A 296 -16.02 -4.83 -3.18
C GLY A 296 -16.24 -3.81 -2.07
N LEU A 297 -15.77 -2.58 -2.23
CA LEU A 297 -16.01 -1.50 -1.30
C LEU A 297 -17.51 -1.18 -1.20
N PHE A 298 -18.18 -1.06 -2.32
CA PHE A 298 -19.64 -0.82 -2.31
C PHE A 298 -20.40 -1.97 -1.65
N LYS A 299 -19.96 -3.20 -1.85
CA LYS A 299 -20.52 -4.37 -1.17
C LYS A 299 -20.30 -4.29 0.34
N MET A 300 -19.11 -3.94 0.79
CA MET A 300 -18.82 -3.77 2.22
C MET A 300 -19.66 -2.66 2.85
N ARG A 301 -19.91 -1.56 2.14
CA ARG A 301 -20.83 -0.52 2.60
C ARG A 301 -22.22 -1.09 2.89
N GLN A 302 -22.74 -1.92 1.99
CA GLN A 302 -24.06 -2.56 2.17
C GLN A 302 -24.06 -3.48 3.39
N LEU A 303 -22.97 -4.23 3.61
CA LEU A 303 -22.85 -5.15 4.75
C LEU A 303 -22.77 -4.41 6.10
N LEU A 304 -22.26 -3.18 6.11
CA LEU A 304 -22.11 -2.35 7.31
C LEU A 304 -23.37 -1.55 7.67
N THR A 305 -24.36 -1.49 6.79
CA THR A 305 -25.66 -0.86 7.06
C THR A 305 -26.64 -1.87 7.64
#